data_1d09b528e90440d4401e8ca752a70923
#
_entry.id   1d09b528e90440d4401e8ca752a70923
#
_cell.length_a   1.000
_cell.length_b   1.000
_cell.length_c   1.000
_cell.angle_alpha   90.00
_cell.angle_beta   90.00
_cell.angle_gamma   90.00
#
_symmetry.space_group_name_H-M   'P 1'
#
loop_
_entity.id
_entity.type
_entity.pdbx_description
1 polymer ?
#
loop_
_entity_poly.entity_id
_entity_poly.type
_entity_poly.pdbx_seq_one_letter_code
_entity_poly.pdbx_strand_id
1 'polypeptide(L)'
;MILVIVWAPTTALGIDIVSKIGIPMILGSVCIGFIVLLVQSVEGEKEASAARQAKLALDIANKTLPLFRHVNSESLRKVCEIIRDDIHADAVAITNTDHVLAYVGVGEHNYQNGDDFISPTTRQAMNYGKIIIKNNDEAHRTPEIHSMLVIPLWEKGVVTGTLKIYYCHAHQITSSLQEMAVGLSQIISTQLEVSRAEQLREMANKAELRALQ
;
A
#
# COMPACT_ATOMS: atom_id res chain seq x y z
N MET A 1 57.03 -31.84 48.78
CA MET A 1 55.68 -31.61 49.27
C MET A 1 55.31 -30.14 49.37
N ILE A 2 56.12 -29.18 48.93
CA ILE A 2 55.87 -27.74 48.99
C ILE A 2 55.26 -27.20 47.64
N LEU A 3 55.56 -27.88 46.51
CA LEU A 3 55.10 -27.45 45.19
C LEU A 3 53.59 -27.67 44.92
N VAL A 4 52.96 -28.65 45.58
CA VAL A 4 51.53 -28.97 45.39
C VAL A 4 50.61 -27.97 46.11
N ILE A 5 51.08 -27.37 47.22
CA ILE A 5 50.31 -26.46 48.05
C ILE A 5 50.21 -25.05 47.37
N VAL A 6 51.16 -24.63 46.56
CA VAL A 6 51.18 -23.35 45.87
C VAL A 6 50.34 -23.39 44.58
N TRP A 7 50.13 -24.56 44.01
CA TRP A 7 49.39 -24.73 42.77
C TRP A 7 47.86 -24.82 42.97
N ALA A 8 47.43 -25.33 44.11
CA ALA A 8 46.01 -25.49 44.42
C ALA A 8 45.22 -24.16 44.52
N PRO A 9 45.72 -23.09 45.17
CA PRO A 9 45.00 -21.83 45.22
C PRO A 9 44.96 -21.06 43.88
N THR A 10 45.98 -21.22 43.03
CA THR A 10 46.02 -20.56 41.71
C THR A 10 45.03 -21.20 40.70
N THR A 11 44.84 -22.51 40.77
CA THR A 11 43.85 -23.22 39.98
C THR A 11 42.43 -22.93 40.44
N ALA A 12 42.19 -22.86 41.77
CA ALA A 12 40.90 -22.48 42.33
C ALA A 12 40.53 -21.05 41.98
N LEU A 13 41.50 -20.12 42.04
CA LEU A 13 41.28 -18.72 41.62
C LEU A 13 40.99 -18.58 40.12
N GLY A 14 41.69 -19.37 39.29
CA GLY A 14 41.47 -19.42 37.85
C GLY A 14 40.08 -19.93 37.46
N ILE A 15 39.61 -20.99 38.13
CA ILE A 15 38.26 -21.55 37.91
C ILE A 15 37.18 -20.54 38.36
N ASP A 16 37.42 -19.84 39.45
CA ASP A 16 36.48 -18.85 39.99
C ASP A 16 36.36 -17.61 39.07
N ILE A 17 37.45 -17.15 38.46
CA ILE A 17 37.47 -16.07 37.48
C ILE A 17 36.76 -16.51 36.18
N VAL A 18 37.01 -17.70 35.68
CA VAL A 18 36.36 -18.20 34.47
C VAL A 18 34.87 -18.39 34.68
N SER A 19 34.44 -18.90 35.83
CA SER A 19 32.99 -19.07 36.10
C SER A 19 32.26 -17.76 36.35
N LYS A 20 32.88 -16.80 37.04
CA LYS A 20 32.22 -15.53 37.41
C LYS A 20 32.26 -14.43 36.33
N ILE A 21 33.28 -14.45 35.49
CA ILE A 21 33.50 -13.41 34.47
C ILE A 21 33.47 -14.01 33.05
N GLY A 22 34.16 -15.12 32.81
CA GLY A 22 34.31 -15.68 31.47
C GLY A 22 33.03 -16.26 30.91
N ILE A 23 32.27 -17.02 31.69
CA ILE A 23 30.99 -17.61 31.24
C ILE A 23 29.96 -16.54 30.95
N PRO A 24 29.69 -15.52 31.80
CA PRO A 24 28.76 -14.46 31.50
C PRO A 24 29.15 -13.63 30.28
N MET A 25 30.46 -13.36 30.06
CA MET A 25 30.92 -12.65 28.88
C MET A 25 30.67 -13.43 27.58
N ILE A 26 30.93 -14.75 27.59
CA ILE A 26 30.68 -15.62 26.43
C ILE A 26 29.17 -15.67 26.14
N LEU A 27 28.35 -15.89 27.16
CA LEU A 27 26.87 -15.87 27.03
C LEU A 27 26.36 -14.54 26.51
N GLY A 28 26.88 -13.43 27.04
CA GLY A 28 26.54 -12.09 26.56
C GLY A 28 26.90 -11.88 25.08
N SER A 29 28.09 -12.30 24.66
CA SER A 29 28.49 -12.16 23.25
C SER A 29 27.67 -13.05 22.31
N VAL A 30 27.27 -14.25 22.72
CA VAL A 30 26.39 -15.14 21.95
C VAL A 30 25.00 -14.54 21.83
N CYS A 31 24.44 -13.97 22.93
CA CYS A 31 23.15 -13.30 22.90
C CYS A 31 23.17 -12.08 21.97
N ILE A 32 24.21 -11.25 22.02
CA ILE A 32 24.36 -10.10 21.12
C ILE A 32 24.46 -10.58 19.67
N GLY A 33 25.28 -11.59 19.38
CA GLY A 33 25.40 -12.17 18.05
C GLY A 33 24.05 -12.71 17.52
N PHE A 34 23.29 -13.38 18.37
CA PHE A 34 21.96 -13.87 18.02
C PHE A 34 20.96 -12.74 17.75
N ILE A 35 20.98 -11.68 18.57
CA ILE A 35 20.13 -10.49 18.35
C ILE A 35 20.48 -9.81 17.01
N VAL A 36 21.77 -9.67 16.71
CA VAL A 36 22.21 -9.08 15.43
C VAL A 36 21.73 -9.92 14.23
N LEU A 37 21.84 -11.25 14.33
CA LEU A 37 21.34 -12.16 13.28
C LEU A 37 19.82 -12.05 13.11
N LEU A 38 19.06 -11.95 14.20
CA LEU A 38 17.60 -11.74 14.14
C LEU A 38 17.25 -10.42 13.48
N VAL A 39 17.93 -9.33 13.84
CA VAL A 39 17.71 -8.01 13.25
C VAL A 39 17.99 -8.03 11.75
N GLN A 40 19.11 -8.61 11.33
CA GLN A 40 19.47 -8.74 9.91
C GLN A 40 18.46 -9.60 9.12
N SER A 41 17.94 -10.67 9.72
CA SER A 41 16.91 -11.50 9.09
C SER A 41 15.62 -10.72 8.87
N VAL A 42 15.18 -9.96 9.86
CA VAL A 42 13.96 -9.13 9.79
C VAL A 42 14.12 -7.99 8.77
N GLU A 43 15.29 -7.36 8.71
CA GLU A 43 15.58 -6.31 7.73
C GLU A 43 15.60 -6.87 6.30
N GLY A 44 16.24 -8.01 6.07
CA GLY A 44 16.27 -8.66 4.77
C GLY A 44 14.89 -9.08 4.25
N GLU A 45 14.00 -9.55 5.13
CA GLU A 45 12.61 -9.86 4.76
C GLU A 45 11.80 -8.61 4.41
N LYS A 46 12.01 -7.51 5.14
CA LYS A 46 11.35 -6.23 4.85
C LYS A 46 11.78 -5.67 3.50
N GLU A 47 13.08 -5.67 3.21
CA GLU A 47 13.61 -5.20 1.92
C GLU A 47 13.11 -6.06 0.76
N ALA A 48 13.10 -7.38 0.91
CA ALA A 48 12.58 -8.29 -0.11
C ALA A 48 11.07 -8.10 -0.33
N SER A 49 10.31 -7.83 0.73
CA SER A 49 8.88 -7.53 0.66
C SER A 49 8.65 -6.20 -0.06
N ALA A 50 9.36 -5.14 0.33
CA ALA A 50 9.25 -3.82 -0.30
C ALA A 50 9.62 -3.87 -1.79
N ALA A 51 10.66 -4.60 -2.16
CA ALA A 51 11.06 -4.79 -3.56
C ALA A 51 9.98 -5.51 -4.39
N ARG A 52 9.33 -6.54 -3.83
CA ARG A 52 8.23 -7.25 -4.49
C ARG A 52 7.02 -6.34 -4.72
N GLN A 53 6.67 -5.50 -3.75
CA GLN A 53 5.56 -4.57 -3.83
C GLN A 53 5.84 -3.46 -4.84
N ALA A 54 7.05 -2.89 -4.83
CA ALA A 54 7.45 -1.89 -5.82
C ALA A 54 7.39 -2.48 -7.24
N LYS A 55 7.83 -3.73 -7.43
CA LYS A 55 7.72 -4.44 -8.70
C LYS A 55 6.26 -4.64 -9.13
N LEU A 56 5.40 -5.06 -8.21
CA LEU A 56 3.97 -5.24 -8.49
C LEU A 56 3.30 -3.91 -8.84
N ALA A 57 3.55 -2.85 -8.09
CA ALA A 57 3.04 -1.52 -8.39
C ALA A 57 3.50 -1.02 -9.77
N LEU A 58 4.76 -1.26 -10.13
CA LEU A 58 5.30 -0.90 -11.44
C LEU A 58 4.66 -1.73 -12.57
N ASP A 59 4.42 -3.02 -12.35
CA ASP A 59 3.76 -3.89 -13.33
C ASP A 59 2.32 -3.42 -13.59
N ILE A 60 1.56 -3.13 -12.53
CA ILE A 60 0.22 -2.55 -12.64
C ILE A 60 0.27 -1.21 -13.39
N ALA A 61 1.23 -0.34 -13.04
CA ALA A 61 1.41 0.94 -13.73
C ALA A 61 1.65 0.76 -15.22
N ASN A 62 2.53 -0.14 -15.63
CA ASN A 62 2.82 -0.43 -17.03
C ASN A 62 1.60 -0.98 -17.77
N LYS A 63 0.80 -1.85 -17.16
CA LYS A 63 -0.44 -2.38 -17.71
C LYS A 63 -1.52 -1.31 -17.87
N THR A 64 -1.60 -0.37 -16.94
CA THR A 64 -2.65 0.66 -16.91
C THR A 64 -2.29 1.90 -17.74
N LEU A 65 -1.00 2.21 -17.93
CA LEU A 65 -0.53 3.40 -18.63
C LEU A 65 -1.18 3.63 -20.02
N PRO A 66 -1.35 2.62 -20.89
CA PRO A 66 -2.00 2.81 -22.18
C PRO A 66 -3.47 3.23 -22.08
N LEU A 67 -4.15 2.84 -20.99
CA LEU A 67 -5.57 3.11 -20.77
C LEU A 67 -5.84 4.58 -20.40
N PHE A 68 -4.85 5.28 -19.90
CA PHE A 68 -4.93 6.70 -19.56
C PHE A 68 -4.76 7.64 -20.75
N ARG A 69 -4.42 7.16 -21.94
CA ARG A 69 -4.36 8.00 -23.15
C ARG A 69 -5.73 8.55 -23.56
N HIS A 70 -6.78 7.78 -23.32
CA HIS A 70 -8.16 8.18 -23.59
C HIS A 70 -9.04 7.79 -22.40
N VAL A 71 -9.03 8.65 -21.38
CA VAL A 71 -9.80 8.39 -20.15
C VAL A 71 -11.28 8.48 -20.42
N ASN A 72 -11.96 7.35 -20.30
CA ASN A 72 -13.42 7.20 -20.33
C ASN A 72 -13.82 6.13 -19.30
N SER A 73 -15.13 5.93 -19.11
CA SER A 73 -15.64 4.95 -18.12
C SER A 73 -15.14 3.53 -18.41
N GLU A 74 -15.00 3.14 -19.66
CA GLU A 74 -14.51 1.81 -20.03
C GLU A 74 -13.02 1.63 -19.72
N SER A 75 -12.19 2.63 -20.00
CA SER A 75 -10.77 2.58 -19.69
C SER A 75 -10.52 2.57 -18.18
N LEU A 76 -11.26 3.37 -17.41
CA LEU A 76 -11.18 3.36 -15.94
C LEU A 76 -11.67 2.03 -15.34
N ARG A 77 -12.69 1.42 -15.95
CA ARG A 77 -13.16 0.09 -15.57
C ARG A 77 -12.04 -0.95 -15.75
N LYS A 78 -11.35 -0.94 -16.89
CA LYS A 78 -10.19 -1.83 -17.14
C LYS A 78 -9.04 -1.59 -16.17
N VAL A 79 -8.79 -0.33 -15.79
CA VAL A 79 -7.81 -0.01 -14.74
C VAL A 79 -8.21 -0.66 -13.41
N CYS A 80 -9.47 -0.55 -13.01
CA CYS A 80 -9.97 -1.21 -11.80
C CYS A 80 -9.86 -2.75 -11.87
N GLU A 81 -10.16 -3.35 -13.04
CA GLU A 81 -10.00 -4.79 -13.26
C GLU A 81 -8.56 -5.26 -13.08
N ILE A 82 -7.60 -4.57 -13.70
CA ILE A 82 -6.18 -4.89 -13.57
C ILE A 82 -5.72 -4.78 -12.11
N ILE A 83 -6.07 -3.70 -11.43
CA ILE A 83 -5.71 -3.51 -10.02
C ILE A 83 -6.31 -4.62 -9.17
N ARG A 84 -7.62 -4.89 -9.32
CA ARG A 84 -8.32 -5.94 -8.57
C ARG A 84 -7.64 -7.29 -8.71
N ASP A 85 -7.32 -7.68 -9.94
CA ASP A 85 -6.79 -9.01 -10.24
C ASP A 85 -5.33 -9.15 -9.76
N ASP A 86 -4.51 -8.12 -9.94
CA ASP A 86 -3.10 -8.16 -9.55
C ASP A 86 -2.88 -8.09 -8.02
N ILE A 87 -3.78 -7.42 -7.27
CA ILE A 87 -3.71 -7.35 -5.79
C ILE A 87 -4.67 -8.33 -5.11
N HIS A 88 -5.39 -9.16 -5.88
CA HIS A 88 -6.40 -10.11 -5.38
C HIS A 88 -7.44 -9.44 -4.47
N ALA A 89 -7.92 -8.25 -4.86
CA ALA A 89 -9.00 -7.58 -4.17
C ALA A 89 -10.36 -8.13 -4.63
N ASP A 90 -11.36 -8.06 -3.76
CA ASP A 90 -12.73 -8.48 -4.10
C ASP A 90 -13.48 -7.42 -4.91
N ALA A 91 -13.16 -6.13 -4.67
CA ALA A 91 -13.61 -5.04 -5.51
C ALA A 91 -12.64 -3.85 -5.50
N VAL A 92 -12.66 -3.07 -6.58
CA VAL A 92 -11.89 -1.83 -6.74
C VAL A 92 -12.78 -0.77 -7.36
N ALA A 93 -12.66 0.48 -6.89
CA ALA A 93 -13.37 1.61 -7.45
C ALA A 93 -12.48 2.85 -7.57
N ILE A 94 -12.75 3.66 -8.57
CA ILE A 94 -12.21 5.01 -8.74
C ILE A 94 -13.36 6.00 -8.72
N THR A 95 -13.22 7.07 -7.94
CA THR A 95 -14.23 8.14 -7.84
C THR A 95 -13.62 9.48 -8.21
N ASN A 96 -14.46 10.41 -8.63
CA ASN A 96 -14.16 11.84 -8.54
C ASN A 96 -14.72 12.42 -7.23
N THR A 97 -14.93 13.73 -7.16
CA THR A 97 -15.50 14.42 -5.98
C THR A 97 -16.98 14.10 -5.73
N ASP A 98 -17.72 13.70 -6.75
CA ASP A 98 -19.18 13.62 -6.70
C ASP A 98 -19.73 12.22 -7.02
N HIS A 99 -19.04 11.49 -7.89
CA HIS A 99 -19.53 10.23 -8.46
C HIS A 99 -18.47 9.12 -8.46
N VAL A 100 -18.95 7.88 -8.51
CA VAL A 100 -18.11 6.71 -8.82
C VAL A 100 -17.89 6.68 -10.33
N LEU A 101 -16.63 6.79 -10.76
CA LEU A 101 -16.25 6.77 -12.17
C LEU A 101 -16.15 5.35 -12.73
N ALA A 102 -15.67 4.43 -11.91
CA ALA A 102 -15.59 3.01 -12.21
C ALA A 102 -15.68 2.19 -10.93
N TYR A 103 -16.34 1.07 -11.00
CA TYR A 103 -16.43 0.05 -9.94
C TYR A 103 -16.38 -1.32 -10.58
N VAL A 104 -15.61 -2.24 -10.00
CA VAL A 104 -15.47 -3.61 -10.49
C VAL A 104 -15.40 -4.57 -9.31
N GLY A 105 -16.14 -5.66 -9.36
CA GLY A 105 -16.09 -6.74 -8.38
C GLY A 105 -17.35 -6.85 -7.53
N VAL A 106 -17.22 -7.37 -6.31
CA VAL A 106 -18.33 -7.63 -5.40
C VAL A 106 -19.12 -6.36 -5.12
N GLY A 107 -20.44 -6.40 -5.30
CA GLY A 107 -21.32 -5.25 -5.10
C GLY A 107 -21.43 -4.31 -6.30
N GLU A 108 -20.88 -4.64 -7.46
CA GLU A 108 -20.93 -3.81 -8.67
C GLU A 108 -22.37 -3.42 -9.08
N HIS A 109 -23.32 -4.33 -8.89
CA HIS A 109 -24.73 -4.08 -9.19
C HIS A 109 -25.33 -2.90 -8.41
N ASN A 110 -24.80 -2.57 -7.24
CA ASN A 110 -25.24 -1.44 -6.42
C ASN A 110 -24.85 -0.07 -7.01
N TYR A 111 -23.99 -0.06 -8.03
CA TYR A 111 -23.44 1.14 -8.65
C TYR A 111 -23.86 1.33 -10.12
N GLN A 112 -24.67 0.42 -10.67
CA GLN A 112 -25.11 0.48 -12.08
C GLN A 112 -26.33 1.39 -12.34
N ASN A 113 -27.04 1.82 -11.29
CA ASN A 113 -28.31 2.51 -11.41
C ASN A 113 -28.26 4.04 -11.26
N GLY A 114 -27.09 4.66 -11.37
CA GLY A 114 -26.95 6.12 -11.28
C GLY A 114 -27.07 6.69 -9.86
N ASP A 115 -27.28 5.85 -8.85
CA ASP A 115 -27.21 6.21 -7.42
C ASP A 115 -25.76 6.29 -6.91
N ASP A 116 -24.93 6.94 -7.72
CA ASP A 116 -23.47 6.95 -7.56
C ASP A 116 -23.00 7.91 -6.46
N PHE A 117 -23.76 8.02 -5.37
CA PHE A 117 -23.40 8.88 -4.26
C PHE A 117 -22.15 8.37 -3.54
N ILE A 118 -21.23 9.29 -3.38
CA ILE A 118 -20.00 9.07 -2.61
C ILE A 118 -20.35 8.78 -1.16
N SER A 119 -19.83 7.66 -0.64
CA SER A 119 -20.06 7.27 0.76
C SER A 119 -19.48 8.31 1.74
N PRO A 120 -20.03 8.43 2.96
CA PRO A 120 -19.47 9.32 3.99
C PRO A 120 -17.98 9.12 4.24
N THR A 121 -17.52 7.87 4.25
CA THR A 121 -16.11 7.53 4.41
C THR A 121 -15.25 8.06 3.26
N THR A 122 -15.72 7.97 2.02
CA THR A 122 -15.03 8.53 0.85
C THR A 122 -14.94 10.04 0.94
N ARG A 123 -16.04 10.70 1.31
CA ARG A 123 -16.09 12.15 1.53
C ARG A 123 -15.13 12.59 2.64
N GLN A 124 -15.05 11.83 3.71
CA GLN A 124 -14.09 12.07 4.79
C GLN A 124 -12.64 11.96 4.30
N ALA A 125 -12.30 10.93 3.51
CA ALA A 125 -10.96 10.78 2.95
C ALA A 125 -10.59 11.97 2.06
N MET A 126 -11.53 12.47 1.23
CA MET A 126 -11.31 13.64 0.39
C MET A 126 -11.15 14.93 1.19
N ASN A 127 -12.02 15.18 2.16
CA ASN A 127 -11.99 16.42 2.94
C ASN A 127 -10.73 16.58 3.78
N TYR A 128 -10.23 15.47 4.34
CA TYR A 128 -9.01 15.50 5.15
C TYR A 128 -7.73 15.21 4.35
N GLY A 129 -7.85 14.78 3.10
CA GLY A 129 -6.72 14.34 2.29
C GLY A 129 -5.94 13.17 2.91
N LYS A 130 -6.62 12.31 3.69
CA LYS A 130 -6.02 11.21 4.44
C LYS A 130 -6.55 9.87 3.98
N ILE A 131 -5.68 8.88 4.07
CA ILE A 131 -6.04 7.49 3.85
C ILE A 131 -6.97 7.05 4.98
N ILE A 132 -8.05 6.36 4.63
CA ILE A 132 -8.97 5.74 5.59
C ILE A 132 -8.94 4.24 5.40
N ILE A 133 -8.73 3.53 6.50
CA ILE A 133 -8.76 2.07 6.56
C ILE A 133 -9.90 1.67 7.49
N LYS A 134 -10.73 0.74 7.02
CA LYS A 134 -11.71 0.03 7.83
C LYS A 134 -11.44 -1.46 7.69
N ASN A 135 -11.17 -2.12 8.80
CA ASN A 135 -10.85 -3.54 8.88
C ASN A 135 -11.84 -4.30 9.78
N ASN A 136 -13.05 -3.80 9.91
CA ASN A 136 -14.07 -4.32 10.82
C ASN A 136 -15.40 -4.51 10.09
N ASP A 137 -16.30 -5.24 10.74
CA ASP A 137 -17.66 -5.55 10.29
C ASP A 137 -18.62 -4.34 10.34
N GLU A 138 -18.11 -3.09 10.27
CA GLU A 138 -18.98 -1.93 10.17
C GLU A 138 -19.79 -2.00 8.87
N ALA A 139 -21.08 -1.69 8.99
CA ALA A 139 -22.03 -1.74 7.90
C ALA A 139 -21.55 -0.99 6.65
N HIS A 140 -21.16 -1.74 5.65
CA HIS A 140 -20.92 -1.24 4.30
C HIS A 140 -22.24 -1.24 3.50
N ARG A 141 -22.28 -0.47 2.43
CA ARG A 141 -23.42 -0.49 1.48
C ARG A 141 -23.59 -1.88 0.84
N THR A 142 -22.49 -2.63 0.77
CA THR A 142 -22.42 -4.01 0.30
C THR A 142 -22.15 -4.90 1.50
N PRO A 143 -23.10 -5.75 1.94
CA PRO A 143 -22.96 -6.56 3.16
C PRO A 143 -21.78 -7.52 3.16
N GLU A 144 -21.32 -7.94 1.98
CA GLU A 144 -20.21 -8.88 1.82
C GLU A 144 -18.83 -8.24 2.05
N ILE A 145 -18.75 -6.90 2.13
CA ILE A 145 -17.48 -6.19 2.28
C ILE A 145 -17.22 -5.92 3.76
N HIS A 146 -16.09 -6.44 4.26
CA HIS A 146 -15.65 -6.30 5.65
C HIS A 146 -14.38 -5.46 5.83
N SER A 147 -13.58 -5.27 4.77
CA SER A 147 -12.41 -4.40 4.80
C SER A 147 -12.41 -3.42 3.64
N MET A 148 -12.04 -2.18 3.92
CA MET A 148 -12.00 -1.11 2.91
C MET A 148 -10.80 -0.21 3.13
N LEU A 149 -10.07 0.06 2.05
CA LEU A 149 -9.00 1.04 1.97
C LEU A 149 -9.43 2.16 1.02
N VAL A 150 -9.46 3.40 1.49
CA VAL A 150 -9.77 4.59 0.68
C VAL A 150 -8.57 5.51 0.65
N ILE A 151 -8.08 5.79 -0.55
CA ILE A 151 -6.87 6.59 -0.77
C ILE A 151 -7.23 7.80 -1.63
N PRO A 152 -6.94 9.03 -1.18
CA PRO A 152 -7.19 10.23 -1.97
C PRO A 152 -6.28 10.28 -3.21
N LEU A 153 -6.84 10.69 -4.34
CA LEU A 153 -6.14 11.00 -5.58
C LEU A 153 -5.88 12.50 -5.65
N TRP A 154 -4.63 12.87 -5.83
CA TRP A 154 -4.19 14.25 -5.79
C TRP A 154 -3.85 14.79 -7.18
N GLU A 155 -4.33 15.99 -7.50
CA GLU A 155 -3.98 16.73 -8.71
C GLU A 155 -3.62 18.16 -8.32
N LYS A 156 -2.39 18.59 -8.59
CA LYS A 156 -1.90 19.97 -8.27
C LYS A 156 -2.13 20.38 -6.81
N GLY A 157 -2.01 19.44 -5.87
CA GLY A 157 -2.20 19.71 -4.44
C GLY A 157 -3.66 19.75 -3.96
N VAL A 158 -4.61 19.40 -4.82
CA VAL A 158 -6.04 19.27 -4.50
C VAL A 158 -6.47 17.82 -4.65
N VAL A 159 -7.33 17.35 -3.75
CA VAL A 159 -7.93 16.01 -3.88
C VAL A 159 -9.05 16.06 -4.92
N THR A 160 -8.89 15.30 -5.99
CA THR A 160 -9.85 15.26 -7.12
C THR A 160 -10.65 13.97 -7.18
N GLY A 161 -10.36 13.01 -6.30
CA GLY A 161 -11.08 11.75 -6.24
C GLY A 161 -10.46 10.77 -5.24
N THR A 162 -10.83 9.51 -5.34
CA THR A 162 -10.27 8.44 -4.50
C THR A 162 -10.08 7.15 -5.29
N LEU A 163 -9.05 6.38 -4.91
CA LEU A 163 -8.93 4.96 -5.20
C LEU A 163 -9.45 4.18 -3.99
N LYS A 164 -10.32 3.22 -4.21
CA LYS A 164 -10.92 2.39 -3.16
C LYS A 164 -10.66 0.93 -3.46
N ILE A 165 -10.22 0.19 -2.45
CA ILE A 165 -9.93 -1.23 -2.52
C ILE A 165 -10.75 -1.91 -1.43
N TYR A 166 -11.40 -3.01 -1.77
CA TYR A 166 -12.33 -3.71 -0.90
C TYR A 166 -12.00 -5.19 -0.80
N TYR A 167 -12.23 -5.75 0.39
CA TYR A 167 -12.12 -7.17 0.66
C TYR A 167 -13.34 -7.69 1.42
N CYS A 168 -13.72 -8.93 1.10
CA CYS A 168 -14.84 -9.63 1.74
C CYS A 168 -14.50 -10.21 3.12
N HIS A 169 -13.24 -10.16 3.53
CA HIS A 169 -12.82 -10.62 4.86
C HIS A 169 -12.23 -9.46 5.67
N ALA A 170 -12.48 -9.49 6.98
CA ALA A 170 -11.90 -8.53 7.91
C ALA A 170 -10.36 -8.68 7.99
N HIS A 171 -9.67 -7.60 8.33
CA HIS A 171 -8.22 -7.57 8.55
C HIS A 171 -7.33 -7.96 7.36
N GLN A 172 -7.83 -7.90 6.13
CA GLN A 172 -7.03 -8.16 4.92
C GLN A 172 -6.13 -6.98 4.52
N ILE A 173 -6.40 -5.77 5.02
CA ILE A 173 -5.59 -4.59 4.70
C ILE A 173 -4.37 -4.55 5.60
N THR A 174 -3.25 -5.00 5.05
CA THR A 174 -1.94 -4.99 5.69
C THR A 174 -1.20 -3.67 5.43
N SER A 175 -0.19 -3.34 6.26
CA SER A 175 0.68 -2.17 6.01
C SER A 175 1.33 -2.22 4.63
N SER A 176 1.72 -3.39 4.22
CA SER A 176 2.31 -3.72 2.92
C SER A 176 1.38 -3.38 1.75
N LEU A 177 0.11 -3.80 1.82
CA LEU A 177 -0.92 -3.45 0.84
C LEU A 177 -1.16 -1.93 0.82
N GLN A 178 -1.17 -1.30 2.00
CA GLN A 178 -1.36 0.14 2.12
C GLN A 178 -0.25 0.92 1.41
N GLU A 179 1.03 0.59 1.64
CA GLU A 179 2.17 1.23 0.99
C GLU A 179 2.12 1.07 -0.54
N MET A 180 1.83 -0.14 -1.02
CA MET A 180 1.67 -0.41 -2.44
C MET A 180 0.52 0.41 -3.05
N ALA A 181 -0.63 0.45 -2.38
CA ALA A 181 -1.80 1.17 -2.86
C ALA A 181 -1.60 2.70 -2.88
N VAL A 182 -0.78 3.24 -1.96
CA VAL A 182 -0.32 4.63 -2.00
C VAL A 182 0.52 4.88 -3.25
N GLY A 183 1.47 4.02 -3.55
CA GLY A 183 2.27 4.12 -4.79
C GLY A 183 1.40 4.08 -6.04
N LEU A 184 0.42 3.18 -6.10
CA LEU A 184 -0.55 3.11 -7.21
C LEU A 184 -1.38 4.38 -7.32
N SER A 185 -1.87 4.93 -6.20
CA SER A 185 -2.67 6.15 -6.21
C SER A 185 -1.89 7.35 -6.76
N GLN A 186 -0.61 7.46 -6.47
CA GLN A 186 0.26 8.50 -7.02
C GLN A 186 0.42 8.36 -8.54
N ILE A 187 0.62 7.13 -9.03
CA ILE A 187 0.73 6.86 -10.47
C ILE A 187 -0.59 7.20 -11.17
N ILE A 188 -1.72 6.74 -10.64
CA ILE A 188 -3.06 7.03 -11.18
C ILE A 188 -3.32 8.53 -11.21
N SER A 189 -3.03 9.24 -10.13
CA SER A 189 -3.18 10.69 -10.03
C SER A 189 -2.39 11.42 -11.11
N THR A 190 -1.12 11.06 -11.29
CA THR A 190 -0.25 11.65 -12.33
C THR A 190 -0.79 11.37 -13.73
N GLN A 191 -1.26 10.15 -13.99
CA GLN A 191 -1.81 9.80 -15.31
C GLN A 191 -3.13 10.51 -15.62
N LEU A 192 -4.00 10.66 -14.64
CA LEU A 192 -5.24 11.43 -14.78
C LEU A 192 -4.94 12.91 -15.06
N GLU A 193 -3.96 13.48 -14.38
CA GLU A 193 -3.53 14.86 -14.60
C GLU A 193 -3.01 15.07 -16.04
N VAL A 194 -2.12 14.19 -16.50
CA VAL A 194 -1.58 14.23 -17.88
C VAL A 194 -2.69 14.11 -18.91
N SER A 195 -3.58 13.13 -18.74
CA SER A 195 -4.71 12.91 -19.65
C SER A 195 -5.64 14.12 -19.74
N ARG A 196 -5.97 14.76 -18.60
CA ARG A 196 -6.77 15.98 -18.59
C ARG A 196 -6.08 17.14 -19.29
N ALA A 197 -4.78 17.30 -19.08
CA ALA A 197 -3.99 18.34 -19.75
C ALA A 197 -3.99 18.16 -21.26
N GLU A 198 -3.85 16.93 -21.75
CA GLU A 198 -3.92 16.62 -23.18
C GLU A 198 -5.31 16.89 -23.76
N GLN A 199 -6.39 16.48 -23.08
CA GLN A 199 -7.76 16.77 -23.50
C GLN A 199 -8.05 18.29 -23.60
N LEU A 200 -7.58 19.06 -22.64
CA LEU A 200 -7.73 20.52 -22.65
C LEU A 200 -6.98 21.15 -23.84
N ARG A 201 -5.76 20.68 -24.15
CA ARG A 201 -4.99 21.14 -25.30
C ARG A 201 -5.69 20.81 -26.61
N GLU A 202 -6.22 19.60 -26.75
CA GLU A 202 -6.99 19.22 -27.95
C GLU A 202 -8.24 20.08 -28.15
N MET A 203 -8.97 20.35 -27.04
CA MET A 203 -10.15 21.22 -27.10
C MET A 203 -9.78 22.65 -27.52
N ALA A 204 -8.71 23.20 -26.94
CA ALA A 204 -8.21 24.52 -27.31
C ALA A 204 -7.81 24.61 -28.78
N ASN A 205 -7.05 23.64 -29.29
CA ASN A 205 -6.64 23.58 -30.69
C ASN A 205 -7.85 23.44 -31.64
N LYS A 206 -8.86 22.63 -31.27
CA LYS A 206 -10.11 22.52 -32.06
C LYS A 206 -10.92 23.82 -32.08
N ALA A 207 -10.94 24.55 -30.96
CA ALA A 207 -11.62 25.85 -30.87
C ALA A 207 -10.92 26.89 -31.75
N GLU A 208 -9.59 26.93 -31.73
CA GLU A 208 -8.80 27.85 -32.55
C GLU A 208 -9.01 27.57 -34.04
N LEU A 209 -8.96 26.30 -34.47
CA LEU A 209 -9.22 25.92 -35.84
C LEU A 209 -10.62 26.32 -36.35
N ARG A 210 -11.64 26.26 -35.45
CA ARG A 210 -13.01 26.69 -35.80
C ARG A 210 -13.13 28.21 -35.92
N ALA A 211 -12.32 28.96 -35.18
CA ALA A 211 -12.35 30.42 -35.22
C ALA A 211 -11.65 30.98 -36.48
N LEU A 212 -10.86 30.17 -37.21
CA LEU A 212 -10.16 30.54 -38.42
C LEU A 212 -10.94 30.18 -39.72
N GLN A 213 -12.09 29.52 -39.60
CA GLN A 213 -13.02 29.19 -40.70
C GLN A 213 -14.20 30.15 -40.76
#